data_e0ea01164020f22282b3a2b90376299c
#
_entry.id   e0ea01164020f22282b3a2b90376299c
#
_cell.length_a   1.000
_cell.length_b   1.000
_cell.length_c   1.000
_cell.angle_alpha   90.00
_cell.angle_beta   90.00
_cell.angle_gamma   90.00
#
_symmetry.space_group_name_H-M   'P 1'
#
loop_
_entity.id
_entity.type
_entity.pdbx_description
1 polymer ?
#
loop_
_entity_poly.entity_id
_entity_poly.type
_entity_poly.pdbx_seq_one_letter_code
_entity_poly.pdbx_strand_id
1 'polypeptide(L)'
;PLEAKASRFIKAVGGEEAAIVIGQEAFEEGDYRWAAEVLNYAVFANPQNQVARDWLAASYEQMGFQAESGAWRDFYLTGAQELRNGLADAGAVRTRSREFVEGVPTIELFNALAV
;
A
#
# COMPACT_ATOMS: atom_id res chain seq x y z
N PRO A 1 5.33 -17.48 -3.11
CA PRO A 1 4.67 -16.32 -3.69
C PRO A 1 4.30 -15.28 -2.63
N LEU A 2 4.21 -14.04 -3.05
CA LEU A 2 3.95 -12.91 -2.16
C LEU A 2 2.62 -13.06 -1.43
N GLU A 3 1.61 -13.58 -2.10
CA GLU A 3 0.29 -13.78 -1.52
C GLU A 3 0.31 -14.79 -0.38
N ALA A 4 1.08 -15.86 -0.52
CA ALA A 4 1.22 -16.85 0.54
C ALA A 4 1.97 -16.26 1.73
N LYS A 5 3.00 -15.48 1.47
CA LYS A 5 3.76 -14.79 2.52
C LYS A 5 2.87 -13.80 3.26
N ALA A 6 2.06 -13.05 2.52
CA ALA A 6 1.13 -12.09 3.11
C ALA A 6 0.12 -12.79 4.01
N SER A 7 -0.47 -13.88 3.54
CA SER A 7 -1.44 -14.65 4.32
C SER A 7 -0.82 -15.22 5.60
N ARG A 8 0.42 -15.70 5.52
CA ARG A 8 1.14 -16.17 6.70
C ARG A 8 1.39 -15.07 7.71
N PHE A 9 1.79 -13.90 7.23
CA PHE A 9 2.02 -12.75 8.09
C PHE A 9 0.74 -12.35 8.81
N ILE A 10 -0.37 -12.23 8.07
CA ILE A 10 -1.66 -11.85 8.65
C ILE A 10 -2.09 -12.85 9.72
N LYS A 11 -1.95 -14.14 9.45
CA LYS A 11 -2.28 -15.17 10.41
C LYS A 11 -1.40 -15.08 11.66
N ALA A 12 -0.11 -14.82 11.45
CA ALA A 12 0.86 -14.75 12.56
C ALA A 12 0.56 -13.61 13.51
N VAL A 13 0.05 -12.48 13.01
CA VAL A 13 -0.27 -11.32 13.87
C VAL A 13 -1.66 -11.37 14.48
N GLY A 14 -2.48 -12.36 14.11
CA GLY A 14 -3.79 -12.57 14.71
C GLY A 14 -4.98 -12.27 13.80
N GLY A 15 -4.77 -12.12 12.51
CA GLY A 15 -5.82 -11.91 11.53
C GLY A 15 -5.81 -10.51 10.93
N GLU A 16 -6.73 -10.25 10.00
CA GLU A 16 -6.78 -8.99 9.27
C GLU A 16 -7.02 -7.79 10.18
N GLU A 17 -7.95 -7.92 11.12
CA GLU A 17 -8.27 -6.80 12.02
C GLU A 17 -7.07 -6.45 12.90
N ALA A 18 -6.36 -7.46 13.40
CA ALA A 18 -5.16 -7.24 14.19
C ALA A 18 -4.08 -6.53 13.37
N ALA A 19 -3.91 -6.94 12.12
CA ALA A 19 -2.95 -6.30 11.23
C ALA A 19 -3.32 -4.83 10.97
N ILE A 20 -4.60 -4.55 10.78
CA ILE A 20 -5.08 -3.18 10.56
C ILE A 20 -4.80 -2.32 11.80
N VAL A 21 -5.03 -2.86 12.99
CA VAL A 21 -4.73 -2.13 14.23
C VAL A 21 -3.25 -1.80 14.33
N ILE A 22 -2.37 -2.75 13.99
CA ILE A 22 -0.93 -2.51 13.98
C ILE A 22 -0.58 -1.39 13.00
N GLY A 23 -1.14 -1.45 11.80
CA GLY A 23 -0.91 -0.41 10.79
C GLY A 23 -1.43 0.95 11.24
N GLN A 24 -2.61 0.99 11.83
CA GLN A 24 -3.21 2.21 12.36
C GLN A 24 -2.35 2.83 13.46
N GLU A 25 -1.88 2.02 14.39
CA GLU A 25 -1.01 2.49 15.46
C GLU A 25 0.29 3.06 14.91
N ALA A 26 0.89 2.39 13.94
CA ALA A 26 2.09 2.88 13.29
C ALA A 26 1.83 4.23 12.60
N PHE A 27 0.70 4.35 11.92
CA PHE A 27 0.29 5.60 11.28
C PHE A 27 0.18 6.73 12.30
N GLU A 28 -0.48 6.46 13.43
CA GLU A 28 -0.69 7.46 14.48
C GLU A 28 0.62 7.90 15.14
N GLU A 29 1.61 7.01 15.14
CA GLU A 29 2.95 7.34 15.64
C GLU A 29 3.80 8.07 14.61
N GLY A 30 3.31 8.24 13.39
CA GLY A 30 4.04 8.88 12.30
C GLY A 30 4.99 7.95 11.57
N ASP A 31 4.95 6.65 11.86
CA ASP A 31 5.77 5.65 11.17
C ASP A 31 5.02 5.13 9.95
N TYR A 32 4.94 5.98 8.93
CA TYR A 32 4.15 5.69 7.75
C TYR A 32 4.73 4.54 6.92
N ARG A 33 6.03 4.38 6.92
CA ARG A 33 6.67 3.28 6.21
C ARG A 33 6.29 1.92 6.81
N TRP A 34 6.35 1.80 8.12
CA TRP A 34 5.95 0.57 8.80
C TRP A 34 4.45 0.33 8.65
N ALA A 35 3.65 1.39 8.77
CA ALA A 35 2.21 1.30 8.52
C ALA A 35 1.94 0.74 7.12
N ALA A 36 2.60 1.30 6.11
CA ALA A 36 2.44 0.85 4.73
C ALA A 36 2.86 -0.62 4.55
N GLU A 37 3.93 -1.04 5.19
CA GLU A 37 4.41 -2.42 5.10
C GLU A 37 3.37 -3.41 5.64
N VAL A 38 2.88 -3.17 6.84
CA VAL A 38 1.89 -4.06 7.47
C VAL A 38 0.59 -4.06 6.68
N LEU A 39 0.10 -2.88 6.31
CA LEU A 39 -1.16 -2.76 5.59
C LEU A 39 -1.05 -3.31 4.16
N ASN A 40 0.12 -3.25 3.56
CA ASN A 40 0.36 -3.85 2.27
C ASN A 40 0.16 -5.37 2.32
N TYR A 41 0.65 -6.02 3.38
CA TYR A 41 0.38 -7.44 3.58
C TYR A 41 -1.11 -7.72 3.75
N ALA A 42 -1.82 -6.87 4.49
CA ALA A 42 -3.26 -7.03 4.67
C ALA A 42 -4.01 -6.94 3.34
N VAL A 43 -3.65 -5.97 2.50
CA VAL A 43 -4.28 -5.80 1.19
C VAL A 43 -3.93 -6.96 0.25
N PHE A 44 -2.68 -7.44 0.25
CA PHE A 44 -2.31 -8.60 -0.55
C PHE A 44 -3.07 -9.85 -0.12
N ALA A 45 -3.26 -10.03 1.18
CA ALA A 45 -3.99 -11.19 1.70
C ALA A 45 -5.49 -11.12 1.38
N ASN A 46 -6.05 -9.92 1.40
CA ASN A 46 -7.47 -9.71 1.09
C ASN A 46 -7.69 -8.35 0.44
N PRO A 47 -7.61 -8.28 -0.90
CA PRO A 47 -7.80 -7.03 -1.63
C PRO A 47 -9.20 -6.42 -1.49
N GLN A 48 -10.17 -7.20 -1.00
CA GLN A 48 -11.55 -6.74 -0.83
C GLN A 48 -11.74 -5.93 0.45
N ASN A 49 -10.77 -5.94 1.36
CA ASN A 49 -10.89 -5.23 2.64
C ASN A 49 -10.64 -3.73 2.42
N GLN A 50 -11.72 -2.98 2.29
CA GLN A 50 -11.62 -1.54 2.00
C GLN A 50 -11.01 -0.76 3.15
N VAL A 51 -11.22 -1.19 4.39
CA VAL A 51 -10.61 -0.53 5.56
C VAL A 51 -9.09 -0.60 5.48
N ALA A 52 -8.54 -1.78 5.17
CA ALA A 52 -7.10 -1.93 4.98
C ALA A 52 -6.60 -1.08 3.81
N ARG A 53 -7.35 -1.05 2.71
CA ARG A 53 -7.00 -0.24 1.54
C ARG A 53 -6.96 1.24 1.88
N ASP A 54 -7.93 1.73 2.65
CA ASP A 54 -7.99 3.14 3.02
C ASP A 54 -6.83 3.53 3.94
N TRP A 55 -6.48 2.69 4.92
CA TRP A 55 -5.33 2.97 5.77
C TRP A 55 -4.01 2.93 5.00
N LEU A 56 -3.89 1.99 4.07
CA LEU A 56 -2.70 1.94 3.21
C LEU A 56 -2.62 3.18 2.32
N ALA A 57 -3.76 3.61 1.78
CA ALA A 57 -3.82 4.84 0.99
C ALA A 57 -3.37 6.04 1.80
N ALA A 58 -3.86 6.17 3.04
CA ALA A 58 -3.47 7.27 3.92
C ALA A 58 -1.96 7.24 4.18
N SER A 59 -1.39 6.05 4.37
CA SER A 59 0.05 5.90 4.60
C SER A 59 0.85 6.34 3.37
N TYR A 60 0.42 5.94 2.18
CA TYR A 60 1.07 6.35 0.94
C TYR A 60 0.94 7.86 0.70
N GLU A 61 -0.20 8.45 1.04
CA GLU A 61 -0.37 9.90 0.93
C GLU A 61 0.66 10.63 1.79
N GLN A 62 0.84 10.20 3.02
CA GLN A 62 1.83 10.80 3.90
C GLN A 62 3.25 10.61 3.36
N MET A 63 3.57 9.44 2.85
CA MET A 63 4.87 9.18 2.23
C MET A 63 5.06 10.05 0.98
N GLY A 64 4.00 10.25 0.20
CA GLY A 64 4.03 11.11 -0.98
C GLY A 64 4.28 12.57 -0.61
N PHE A 65 3.61 13.07 0.42
CA PHE A 65 3.79 14.45 0.87
C PHE A 65 5.20 14.68 1.42
N GLN A 66 5.83 13.64 1.98
CA GLN A 66 7.18 13.74 2.51
C GLN A 66 8.25 13.44 1.46
N ALA A 67 7.86 12.98 0.28
CA ALA A 67 8.82 12.59 -0.75
C ALA A 67 9.52 13.82 -1.35
N GLU A 68 10.83 13.73 -1.49
CA GLU A 68 11.64 14.82 -2.04
C GLU A 68 11.56 14.91 -3.55
N SER A 69 11.39 13.78 -4.24
CA SER A 69 11.29 13.77 -5.70
C SER A 69 9.84 13.78 -6.16
N GLY A 70 9.57 14.48 -7.27
CA GLY A 70 8.25 14.50 -7.86
C GLY A 70 7.78 13.12 -8.33
N ALA A 71 8.70 12.31 -8.86
CA ALA A 71 8.37 10.98 -9.33
C ALA A 71 7.89 10.09 -8.17
N TRP A 72 8.56 10.14 -7.04
CA TRP A 72 8.15 9.38 -5.86
C TRP A 72 6.81 9.89 -5.31
N ARG A 73 6.64 11.19 -5.27
CA ARG A 73 5.38 11.78 -4.82
C ARG A 73 4.23 11.31 -5.69
N ASP A 74 4.38 11.38 -7.00
CA ASP A 74 3.35 10.96 -7.93
C ASP A 74 3.03 9.47 -7.81
N PHE A 75 4.06 8.66 -7.61
CA PHE A 75 3.89 7.23 -7.41
C PHE A 75 3.01 6.93 -6.18
N TYR A 76 3.34 7.54 -5.06
CA TYR A 76 2.60 7.31 -3.82
C TYR A 76 1.17 7.84 -3.89
N LEU A 77 0.99 9.03 -4.45
CA LEU A 77 -0.34 9.63 -4.54
C LEU A 77 -1.24 8.88 -5.52
N THR A 78 -0.67 8.41 -6.61
CA THR A 78 -1.40 7.57 -7.57
C THR A 78 -1.81 6.24 -6.95
N GLY A 79 -0.89 5.60 -6.23
CA GLY A 79 -1.17 4.36 -5.52
C GLY A 79 -2.26 4.53 -4.46
N ALA A 80 -2.23 5.64 -3.75
CA ALA A 80 -3.24 5.95 -2.76
C ALA A 80 -4.62 6.11 -3.39
N GLN A 81 -4.70 6.83 -4.52
CA GLN A 81 -5.94 7.02 -5.23
C GLN A 81 -6.53 5.68 -5.71
N GLU A 82 -5.68 4.83 -6.27
CA GLU A 82 -6.10 3.51 -6.72
C GLU A 82 -6.66 2.66 -5.58
N LEU A 83 -6.01 2.70 -4.43
CA LEU A 83 -6.48 1.98 -3.24
C LEU A 83 -7.83 2.49 -2.76
N ARG A 84 -8.03 3.80 -2.73
CA ARG A 84 -9.29 4.41 -2.26
C ARG A 84 -10.43 4.13 -3.20
N ASN A 85 -10.18 4.12 -4.52
CA ASN A 85 -11.23 3.89 -5.50
C ASN A 85 -11.68 2.43 -5.55
N GLY A 86 -10.90 1.52 -4.95
CA GLY A 86 -11.26 0.11 -4.89
C GLY A 86 -11.10 -0.60 -6.22
N LEU A 87 -11.57 -1.84 -6.26
CA LEU A 87 -11.39 -2.71 -7.41
C LEU A 87 -12.25 -2.30 -8.61
N ALA A 88 -13.37 -1.62 -8.38
CA ALA A 88 -14.27 -1.21 -9.45
C ALA A 88 -13.58 -0.26 -10.43
N ASP A 89 -12.74 0.64 -9.91
CA ASP A 89 -12.03 1.63 -10.71
C ASP A 89 -10.60 1.22 -11.03
N ALA A 90 -10.13 0.11 -10.49
CA ALA A 90 -8.74 -0.31 -10.60
C ALA A 90 -8.29 -0.53 -12.05
N GLY A 91 -9.19 -0.98 -12.92
CA GLY A 91 -8.85 -1.24 -14.32
C GLY A 91 -8.37 0.01 -15.04
N ALA A 92 -9.11 1.09 -14.95
CA ALA A 92 -8.77 2.35 -15.60
C ALA A 92 -7.52 2.98 -14.98
N VAL A 93 -7.42 2.95 -13.64
CA VAL A 93 -6.28 3.52 -12.93
C VAL A 93 -5.02 2.72 -13.18
N ARG A 94 -5.12 1.38 -13.25
CA ARG A 94 -3.99 0.52 -13.56
C ARG A 94 -3.38 0.81 -14.92
N THR A 95 -4.18 1.15 -15.91
CA THR A 95 -3.65 1.48 -17.23
C THR A 95 -2.70 2.67 -17.14
N ARG A 96 -3.10 3.71 -16.42
CA ARG A 96 -2.25 4.89 -16.22
C ARG A 96 -1.02 4.58 -15.37
N SER A 97 -1.22 3.83 -14.30
CA SER A 97 -0.12 3.43 -13.42
C SER A 97 0.90 2.56 -14.14
N ARG A 98 0.42 1.67 -15.02
CA ARG A 98 1.30 0.83 -15.81
C ARG A 98 2.16 1.66 -16.76
N GLU A 99 1.58 2.66 -17.41
CA GLU A 99 2.35 3.56 -18.28
C GLU A 99 3.43 4.28 -17.50
N PHE A 100 3.10 4.75 -16.31
CA PHE A 100 4.07 5.39 -15.43
C PHE A 100 5.16 4.43 -15.01
N VAL A 101 4.79 3.22 -14.58
CA VAL A 101 5.75 2.21 -14.09
C VAL A 101 6.66 1.72 -15.19
N GLU A 102 6.17 1.58 -16.41
CA GLU A 102 7.01 1.18 -17.54
C GLU A 102 8.11 2.20 -17.85
N GLY A 103 7.88 3.47 -17.52
CA GLY A 103 8.88 4.50 -17.70
C GLY A 103 9.90 4.61 -16.56
N VAL A 104 9.68 3.91 -15.45
CA VAL A 104 10.48 3.99 -14.22
C VAL A 104 10.56 2.62 -13.57
N PRO A 105 11.72 2.17 -13.04
CA PRO A 105 11.82 0.85 -12.38
C PRO A 105 11.17 0.88 -10.99
N THR A 106 9.88 1.14 -10.93
CA THR A 106 9.16 1.39 -9.69
C THR A 106 8.68 0.14 -8.98
N ILE A 107 8.49 -0.98 -9.69
CA ILE A 107 8.06 -2.24 -9.08
C ILE A 107 9.09 -2.72 -8.06
N GLU A 108 10.37 -2.68 -8.41
CA GLU A 108 11.44 -3.08 -7.50
C GLU A 108 11.52 -2.16 -6.29
N LEU A 109 11.35 -0.86 -6.52
CA LEU A 109 11.37 0.13 -5.45
C LEU A 109 10.19 -0.06 -4.51
N PHE A 110 9.02 -0.36 -5.05
CA PHE A 110 7.83 -0.66 -4.25
C PHE A 110 8.07 -1.90 -3.39
N ASN A 111 8.64 -2.95 -3.95
CA ASN A 111 8.95 -4.17 -3.20
C ASN A 111 9.98 -3.90 -2.10
N ALA A 112 10.94 -3.02 -2.34
CA ALA A 112 11.91 -2.62 -1.31
C ALA A 112 11.24 -1.91 -0.15
N LEU A 113 10.19 -1.13 -0.40
CA LEU A 113 9.42 -0.48 0.66
C LEU A 113 8.55 -1.45 1.44
N ALA A 114 8.13 -2.54 0.83
CA ALA A 114 7.28 -3.55 1.45
C ALA A 114 8.05 -4.60 2.26
N VAL A 115 9.35 -4.58 2.23
CA VAL A 115 10.20 -5.58 2.92
C VAL A 115 10.47 -5.23 4.37
#